data_c1fb774456e47958b87dd0e0bb1366b3
#
_entry.id   c1fb774456e47958b87dd0e0bb1366b3
#
_cell.length_a   1.000
_cell.length_b   1.000
_cell.length_c   1.000
_cell.angle_alpha   90.00
_cell.angle_beta   90.00
_cell.angle_gamma   90.00
#
_symmetry.space_group_name_H-M   'P 1'
#
loop_
_entity.id
_entity.type
_entity.pdbx_description
1 polymer ?
#
loop_
_entity_poly.entity_id
_entity_poly.type
_entity_poly.pdbx_seq_one_letter_code
_entity_poly.pdbx_strand_id
1 'polypeptide(L)'
;YAKTYYYRSAYISDYDTVYGQIKTFTTVDGQPILKTNSATNIDLTSMTVGGGVLVEGDFPILEYGICYSTTQNPDTTTNVISFVGECETFTTQITGLEQATKYYFRTYAITALGIKYASQKSATTDFIPIENNVITGGATLCEGSDFGMILGSQPQAGQGNFTYQWQRKVNGQAWEDIEEEGNAKDYVVGTLSET
;
A
#
# COMPACT_ATOMS: atom_id res chain seq x y z
N TYR A 1 -10.23 -19.05 -27.77
CA TYR A 1 -9.96 -17.98 -26.80
C TYR A 1 -9.39 -16.79 -27.56
N ALA A 2 -9.05 -15.66 -26.95
CA ALA A 2 -8.75 -14.39 -27.62
C ALA A 2 -8.03 -14.55 -28.97
N LYS A 3 -8.72 -14.26 -30.07
CA LYS A 3 -8.18 -14.33 -31.43
C LYS A 3 -8.43 -13.03 -32.14
N THR A 4 -7.40 -12.55 -32.83
CA THR A 4 -7.53 -11.39 -33.72
C THR A 4 -7.87 -11.87 -35.13
N TYR A 5 -8.97 -11.35 -35.68
CA TYR A 5 -9.42 -11.59 -37.03
C TYR A 5 -9.17 -10.38 -37.87
N TYR A 6 -8.75 -10.63 -39.09
CA TYR A 6 -8.50 -9.62 -40.12
C TYR A 6 -9.52 -9.83 -41.25
N TYR A 7 -10.12 -8.77 -41.73
CA TYR A 7 -11.04 -8.80 -42.84
C TYR A 7 -10.84 -7.60 -43.76
N ARG A 8 -11.09 -7.80 -45.03
CA ARG A 8 -11.09 -6.77 -46.09
C ARG A 8 -12.12 -7.12 -47.13
N SER A 9 -12.64 -6.11 -47.82
CA SER A 9 -13.44 -6.29 -49.01
C SER A 9 -12.55 -6.61 -50.21
N ALA A 10 -13.09 -7.25 -51.21
CA ALA A 10 -12.45 -7.41 -52.52
C ALA A 10 -13.48 -7.09 -53.62
N TYR A 11 -13.06 -6.32 -54.61
CA TYR A 11 -13.76 -6.19 -55.86
C TYR A 11 -13.05 -7.02 -56.89
N ILE A 12 -13.79 -7.90 -57.59
CA ILE A 12 -13.26 -8.84 -58.57
C ILE A 12 -13.96 -8.58 -59.89
N SER A 13 -13.19 -8.41 -60.93
CA SER A 13 -13.62 -8.36 -62.33
C SER A 13 -12.95 -9.45 -63.12
N ASP A 14 -13.32 -9.62 -64.38
CA ASP A 14 -12.66 -10.60 -65.29
C ASP A 14 -11.18 -10.28 -65.54
N TYR A 15 -10.72 -9.07 -65.19
CA TYR A 15 -9.38 -8.59 -65.52
C TYR A 15 -8.54 -8.20 -64.32
N ASP A 16 -9.16 -7.90 -63.11
CA ASP A 16 -8.43 -7.40 -61.97
C ASP A 16 -9.19 -7.65 -60.67
N THR A 17 -8.44 -7.64 -59.53
CA THR A 17 -8.95 -7.73 -58.17
C THR A 17 -8.39 -6.59 -57.33
N VAL A 18 -9.28 -5.73 -56.81
CA VAL A 18 -8.94 -4.63 -55.92
C VAL A 18 -9.39 -4.94 -54.52
N TYR A 19 -8.49 -4.78 -53.56
CA TYR A 19 -8.75 -5.03 -52.15
C TYR A 19 -8.97 -3.74 -51.38
N GLY A 20 -9.94 -3.74 -50.51
CA GLY A 20 -10.20 -2.65 -49.53
C GLY A 20 -9.21 -2.64 -48.37
N GLN A 21 -9.34 -1.66 -47.51
CA GLN A 21 -8.55 -1.57 -46.28
C GLN A 21 -8.78 -2.76 -45.37
N ILE A 22 -7.72 -3.22 -44.71
CA ILE A 22 -7.81 -4.26 -43.70
C ILE A 22 -8.41 -3.63 -42.42
N LYS A 23 -9.42 -4.31 -41.90
CA LYS A 23 -10.00 -4.03 -40.56
C LYS A 23 -9.75 -5.23 -39.67
N THR A 24 -9.71 -4.99 -38.38
CA THR A 24 -9.49 -6.05 -37.38
C THR A 24 -10.51 -5.99 -36.27
N PHE A 25 -10.85 -7.14 -35.72
CA PHE A 25 -11.48 -7.25 -34.39
C PHE A 25 -10.83 -8.40 -33.62
N THR A 26 -10.82 -8.28 -32.31
CA THR A 26 -10.27 -9.32 -31.43
C THR A 26 -11.39 -9.81 -30.52
N THR A 27 -11.59 -11.15 -30.47
CA THR A 27 -12.50 -11.77 -29.51
C THR A 27 -11.85 -11.77 -28.14
N VAL A 28 -12.64 -11.62 -27.08
CA VAL A 28 -12.21 -11.79 -25.69
C VAL A 28 -11.97 -13.26 -25.38
N ASP A 29 -11.27 -13.54 -24.27
CA ASP A 29 -10.89 -14.89 -23.87
C ASP A 29 -12.01 -15.65 -23.13
N GLY A 30 -13.22 -15.11 -23.08
CA GLY A 30 -14.36 -15.69 -22.36
C GLY A 30 -14.29 -15.51 -20.86
N GLN A 31 -13.19 -14.94 -20.34
CA GLN A 31 -13.03 -14.62 -18.93
C GLN A 31 -13.70 -13.27 -18.59
N PRO A 32 -14.19 -13.09 -17.35
CA PRO A 32 -14.72 -11.80 -16.92
C PRO A 32 -13.61 -10.73 -16.85
N ILE A 33 -13.98 -9.48 -17.11
CA ILE A 33 -13.13 -8.33 -16.85
C ILE A 33 -13.47 -7.78 -15.47
N LEU A 34 -12.49 -7.80 -14.58
CA LEU A 34 -12.65 -7.44 -13.17
C LEU A 34 -11.96 -6.12 -12.86
N LYS A 35 -12.43 -5.45 -11.80
CA LYS A 35 -11.86 -4.23 -11.25
C LYS A 35 -11.63 -4.40 -9.75
N THR A 36 -10.47 -3.93 -9.28
CA THR A 36 -10.20 -3.69 -7.85
C THR A 36 -10.29 -2.19 -7.57
N ASN A 37 -11.08 -1.80 -6.58
CA ASN A 37 -11.19 -0.42 -6.12
C ASN A 37 -10.04 -0.09 -5.16
N SER A 38 -9.72 1.20 -5.00
CA SER A 38 -8.81 1.63 -3.95
C SER A 38 -9.44 1.41 -2.57
N ALA A 39 -8.61 1.17 -1.56
CA ALA A 39 -9.07 1.08 -0.18
C ALA A 39 -9.61 2.42 0.32
N THR A 40 -10.58 2.35 1.21
CA THR A 40 -11.17 3.48 1.93
C THR A 40 -11.34 3.11 3.41
N ASN A 41 -11.70 4.08 4.26
CA ASN A 41 -11.87 3.87 5.71
C ASN A 41 -10.70 3.06 6.30
N ILE A 42 -9.49 3.53 5.99
CA ILE A 42 -8.26 2.93 6.51
C ILE A 42 -8.14 3.33 7.97
N ASP A 43 -7.85 2.35 8.83
CA ASP A 43 -7.70 2.49 10.26
C ASP A 43 -6.43 1.70 10.69
N LEU A 44 -6.14 1.65 11.99
CA LEU A 44 -5.00 0.94 12.56
C LEU A 44 -4.96 -0.55 12.18
N THR A 45 -6.12 -1.21 12.20
CA THR A 45 -6.22 -2.68 12.05
C THR A 45 -7.30 -3.11 11.06
N SER A 46 -7.82 -2.17 10.28
CA SER A 46 -8.87 -2.46 9.29
C SER A 46 -8.83 -1.51 8.11
N MET A 47 -9.43 -1.94 7.00
CA MET A 47 -9.72 -1.09 5.86
C MET A 47 -10.90 -1.64 5.07
N THR A 48 -11.61 -0.78 4.34
CA THR A 48 -12.65 -1.18 3.40
C THR A 48 -12.04 -1.34 2.01
N VAL A 49 -12.23 -2.49 1.41
CA VAL A 49 -11.77 -2.83 0.07
C VAL A 49 -12.95 -3.30 -0.77
N GLY A 50 -12.77 -3.39 -2.07
CA GLY A 50 -13.82 -3.89 -2.93
C GLY A 50 -13.43 -3.94 -4.40
N GLY A 51 -14.40 -4.29 -5.22
CA GLY A 51 -14.21 -4.41 -6.65
C GLY A 51 -15.51 -4.72 -7.36
N GLY A 52 -15.40 -5.33 -8.51
CA GLY A 52 -16.58 -5.74 -9.28
C GLY A 52 -16.22 -6.30 -10.65
N VAL A 53 -17.26 -6.72 -11.32
CA VAL A 53 -17.24 -7.22 -12.70
C VAL A 53 -17.56 -6.06 -13.63
N LEU A 54 -16.65 -5.72 -14.53
CA LEU A 54 -16.88 -4.68 -15.55
C LEU A 54 -17.53 -5.26 -16.79
N VAL A 55 -17.17 -6.50 -17.14
CA VAL A 55 -17.75 -7.25 -18.24
C VAL A 55 -17.85 -8.70 -17.78
N GLU A 56 -19.01 -9.29 -17.92
CA GLU A 56 -19.21 -10.73 -17.72
C GLU A 56 -18.49 -11.49 -18.83
N GLY A 57 -17.97 -12.67 -18.49
CA GLY A 57 -17.42 -13.59 -19.45
C GLY A 57 -18.48 -14.47 -20.09
N ASP A 58 -18.05 -15.50 -20.82
CA ASP A 58 -18.95 -16.46 -21.49
C ASP A 58 -19.54 -17.49 -20.50
N PHE A 59 -19.06 -17.54 -19.26
CA PHE A 59 -19.46 -18.49 -18.24
C PHE A 59 -19.88 -17.80 -16.96
N PRO A 60 -20.88 -18.34 -16.24
CA PRO A 60 -21.30 -17.80 -14.95
C PRO A 60 -20.15 -17.73 -13.95
N ILE A 61 -20.17 -16.69 -13.13
CA ILE A 61 -19.26 -16.58 -11.98
C ILE A 61 -19.78 -17.50 -10.88
N LEU A 62 -18.95 -18.44 -10.44
CA LEU A 62 -19.27 -19.40 -9.39
C LEU A 62 -18.95 -18.81 -8.00
N GLU A 63 -17.85 -18.08 -7.90
CA GLU A 63 -17.37 -17.41 -6.71
C GLU A 63 -16.61 -16.16 -7.11
N TYR A 64 -16.69 -15.14 -6.29
CA TYR A 64 -15.89 -13.92 -6.43
C TYR A 64 -15.50 -13.39 -5.06
N GLY A 65 -14.56 -12.46 -5.03
CA GLY A 65 -14.12 -11.87 -3.77
C GLY A 65 -12.87 -11.05 -3.89
N ILE A 66 -12.20 -10.92 -2.75
CA ILE A 66 -10.93 -10.24 -2.65
C ILE A 66 -9.91 -11.12 -1.96
N CYS A 67 -8.72 -11.20 -2.50
CA CYS A 67 -7.56 -11.79 -1.83
C CYS A 67 -6.59 -10.67 -1.43
N TYR A 68 -5.94 -10.83 -0.27
CA TYR A 68 -5.03 -9.82 0.25
C TYR A 68 -3.85 -10.45 1.01
N SER A 69 -2.72 -9.73 1.03
CA SER A 69 -1.49 -10.17 1.68
C SER A 69 -0.56 -8.97 1.89
N THR A 70 0.47 -9.13 2.69
CA THR A 70 1.59 -8.19 2.80
C THR A 70 2.58 -8.33 1.63
N THR A 71 2.49 -9.41 0.85
CA THR A 71 3.27 -9.61 -0.37
C THR A 71 2.49 -9.23 -1.62
N GLN A 72 3.20 -8.82 -2.67
CA GLN A 72 2.58 -8.47 -3.95
C GLN A 72 1.95 -9.68 -4.63
N ASN A 73 0.94 -9.39 -5.47
CA ASN A 73 0.19 -10.37 -6.23
C ASN A 73 -0.50 -11.44 -5.37
N PRO A 74 -1.27 -11.03 -4.33
CA PRO A 74 -2.02 -12.00 -3.53
C PRO A 74 -2.93 -12.83 -4.43
N ASP A 75 -3.11 -14.07 -4.09
CA ASP A 75 -3.98 -15.00 -4.80
C ASP A 75 -4.92 -15.74 -3.84
N THR A 76 -5.71 -16.68 -4.33
CA THR A 76 -6.67 -17.40 -3.52
C THR A 76 -6.05 -18.40 -2.53
N THR A 77 -4.72 -18.52 -2.48
CA THR A 77 -4.00 -19.28 -1.44
C THR A 77 -3.59 -18.40 -0.25
N THR A 78 -3.75 -17.07 -0.36
CA THR A 78 -3.49 -16.10 0.72
C THR A 78 -4.77 -15.86 1.54
N ASN A 79 -4.90 -14.70 2.20
CA ASN A 79 -6.15 -14.37 2.88
C ASN A 79 -7.23 -14.01 1.87
N VAL A 80 -8.42 -14.57 2.03
CA VAL A 80 -9.53 -14.43 1.10
C VAL A 80 -10.82 -14.06 1.84
N ILE A 81 -11.58 -13.16 1.24
CA ILE A 81 -12.99 -12.95 1.57
C ILE A 81 -13.79 -13.23 0.31
N SER A 82 -14.64 -14.25 0.34
CA SER A 82 -15.38 -14.73 -0.82
C SER A 82 -16.89 -14.54 -0.70
N PHE A 83 -17.52 -14.45 -1.86
CA PHE A 83 -18.96 -14.32 -2.04
C PHE A 83 -19.41 -15.25 -3.17
N VAL A 84 -20.67 -15.62 -3.14
CA VAL A 84 -21.33 -16.43 -4.19
C VAL A 84 -22.53 -15.68 -4.77
N GLY A 85 -22.88 -15.98 -6.02
CA GLY A 85 -23.99 -15.35 -6.72
C GLY A 85 -23.55 -14.29 -7.75
N GLU A 86 -24.50 -13.50 -8.21
CA GLU A 86 -24.25 -12.46 -9.19
C GLU A 86 -23.42 -11.32 -8.56
N CYS A 87 -22.50 -10.79 -9.33
CA CYS A 87 -21.57 -9.75 -8.89
C CYS A 87 -21.52 -8.59 -9.90
N GLU A 88 -22.08 -7.45 -9.54
CA GLU A 88 -21.79 -6.21 -10.26
C GLU A 88 -20.63 -5.45 -9.55
N THR A 89 -20.87 -5.04 -8.32
CA THR A 89 -19.89 -4.39 -7.46
C THR A 89 -20.07 -4.84 -6.01
N PHE A 90 -18.98 -4.89 -5.27
CA PHE A 90 -19.01 -5.21 -3.84
C PHE A 90 -17.99 -4.40 -3.07
N THR A 91 -18.24 -4.25 -1.78
CA THR A 91 -17.30 -3.74 -0.79
C THR A 91 -17.34 -4.63 0.45
N THR A 92 -16.19 -4.78 1.10
CA THR A 92 -16.08 -5.53 2.35
C THR A 92 -15.02 -4.90 3.23
N GLN A 93 -15.12 -5.11 4.53
CA GLN A 93 -14.11 -4.67 5.48
C GLN A 93 -13.14 -5.82 5.76
N ILE A 94 -11.86 -5.55 5.64
CA ILE A 94 -10.79 -6.42 6.12
C ILE A 94 -10.44 -5.94 7.53
N THR A 95 -10.36 -6.88 8.48
CA THR A 95 -10.05 -6.60 9.89
C THR A 95 -8.91 -7.49 10.38
N GLY A 96 -8.36 -7.19 11.55
CA GLY A 96 -7.27 -7.95 12.14
C GLY A 96 -5.93 -7.73 11.42
N LEU A 97 -5.79 -6.57 10.77
CA LEU A 97 -4.56 -6.16 10.12
C LEU A 97 -3.55 -5.64 11.14
N GLU A 98 -2.28 -5.71 10.80
CA GLU A 98 -1.20 -5.05 11.56
C GLU A 98 -1.14 -3.57 11.21
N GLN A 99 -0.90 -2.71 12.20
CA GLN A 99 -0.74 -1.26 11.99
C GLN A 99 0.55 -0.94 11.21
N ALA A 100 0.62 0.26 10.64
CA ALA A 100 1.75 0.75 9.84
C ALA A 100 2.21 -0.23 8.75
N THR A 101 1.32 -1.14 8.32
CA THR A 101 1.65 -2.26 7.45
C THR A 101 1.01 -2.12 6.09
N LYS A 102 1.80 -2.30 5.04
CA LYS A 102 1.33 -2.22 3.67
C LYS A 102 0.73 -3.56 3.24
N TYR A 103 -0.53 -3.51 2.83
CA TYR A 103 -1.25 -4.64 2.26
C TYR A 103 -1.49 -4.43 0.77
N TYR A 104 -1.40 -5.52 0.01
CA TYR A 104 -1.80 -5.63 -1.37
C TYR A 104 -3.09 -6.43 -1.45
N PHE A 105 -3.98 -6.06 -2.34
CA PHE A 105 -5.27 -6.74 -2.50
C PHE A 105 -5.72 -6.65 -3.94
N ARG A 106 -6.47 -7.65 -4.39
CA ARG A 106 -7.09 -7.69 -5.72
C ARG A 106 -8.36 -8.52 -5.73
N THR A 107 -9.29 -8.08 -6.56
CA THR A 107 -10.51 -8.82 -6.85
C THR A 107 -10.18 -10.07 -7.65
N TYR A 108 -10.88 -11.15 -7.37
CA TYR A 108 -10.85 -12.37 -8.17
C TYR A 108 -12.27 -12.86 -8.47
N ALA A 109 -12.40 -13.69 -9.50
CA ALA A 109 -13.60 -14.44 -9.81
C ALA A 109 -13.21 -15.84 -10.33
N ILE A 110 -14.02 -16.83 -9.96
CA ILE A 110 -13.89 -18.22 -10.39
C ILE A 110 -15.02 -18.52 -11.37
N THR A 111 -14.66 -19.02 -12.52
CA THR A 111 -15.59 -19.52 -13.56
C THR A 111 -15.22 -20.94 -13.97
N ALA A 112 -15.98 -21.54 -14.86
CA ALA A 112 -15.61 -22.82 -15.47
C ALA A 112 -14.29 -22.79 -16.25
N LEU A 113 -13.79 -21.59 -16.63
CA LEU A 113 -12.48 -21.40 -17.28
C LEU A 113 -11.32 -21.24 -16.27
N GLY A 114 -11.58 -21.27 -14.97
CA GLY A 114 -10.60 -21.08 -13.90
C GLY A 114 -10.72 -19.74 -13.21
N ILE A 115 -9.65 -19.34 -12.55
CA ILE A 115 -9.59 -18.11 -11.73
C ILE A 115 -9.10 -16.93 -12.57
N LYS A 116 -9.82 -15.83 -12.51
CA LYS A 116 -9.40 -14.53 -13.04
C LYS A 116 -9.12 -13.55 -11.92
N TYR A 117 -8.06 -12.77 -12.05
CA TYR A 117 -7.70 -11.72 -11.11
C TYR A 117 -7.73 -10.35 -11.79
N ALA A 118 -8.19 -9.34 -11.08
CA ALA A 118 -8.01 -7.95 -11.47
C ALA A 118 -6.60 -7.44 -11.15
N SER A 119 -6.27 -6.25 -11.62
CA SER A 119 -5.04 -5.57 -11.20
C SER A 119 -5.06 -5.31 -9.70
N GLN A 120 -3.92 -5.56 -9.05
CA GLN A 120 -3.80 -5.31 -7.60
C GLN A 120 -3.81 -3.83 -7.27
N LYS A 121 -4.26 -3.53 -6.07
CA LYS A 121 -4.11 -2.26 -5.37
C LYS A 121 -3.34 -2.47 -4.08
N SER A 122 -2.92 -1.39 -3.45
CA SER A 122 -2.30 -1.46 -2.13
C SER A 122 -2.72 -0.27 -1.27
N ALA A 123 -2.72 -0.48 0.04
CA ALA A 123 -2.88 0.56 1.05
C ALA A 123 -2.04 0.20 2.27
N THR A 124 -1.72 1.20 3.07
CA THR A 124 -1.01 1.02 4.34
C THR A 124 -1.96 1.38 5.46
N THR A 125 -2.08 0.53 6.47
CA THR A 125 -2.85 0.80 7.69
C THR A 125 -2.27 1.96 8.46
N ASP A 126 -3.09 2.67 9.20
CA ASP A 126 -2.66 3.77 10.05
C ASP A 126 -1.78 3.27 11.21
N PHE A 127 -1.16 4.21 11.91
CA PHE A 127 -0.37 3.95 13.11
C PHE A 127 -0.70 5.00 14.18
N ILE A 128 -0.45 4.65 15.44
CA ILE A 128 -0.56 5.60 16.54
C ILE A 128 0.77 6.36 16.62
N PRO A 129 0.81 7.68 16.42
CA PRO A 129 2.06 8.44 16.53
C PRO A 129 2.58 8.45 17.97
N ILE A 130 3.89 8.58 18.11
CA ILE A 130 4.52 8.82 19.41
C ILE A 130 4.20 10.25 19.83
N GLU A 131 3.78 10.40 21.09
CA GLU A 131 3.47 11.68 21.71
C GLU A 131 4.40 11.94 22.90
N ASN A 132 4.34 13.17 23.42
CA ASN A 132 5.05 13.58 24.61
C ASN A 132 6.58 13.50 24.49
N ASN A 133 7.13 14.07 23.41
CA ASN A 133 8.56 14.28 23.28
C ASN A 133 8.92 15.69 23.82
N VAL A 134 9.08 15.78 25.13
CA VAL A 134 9.39 17.03 25.85
C VAL A 134 10.71 16.87 26.58
N ILE A 135 11.55 17.89 26.53
CA ILE A 135 12.76 17.97 27.33
C ILE A 135 12.62 19.08 28.36
N THR A 136 13.17 18.85 29.55
CA THR A 136 13.26 19.86 30.60
C THR A 136 14.71 20.06 30.99
N GLY A 137 15.03 21.27 31.37
CA GLY A 137 16.38 21.75 31.57
C GLY A 137 16.74 22.75 30.48
N GLY A 138 17.52 23.69 30.82
CA GLY A 138 17.98 24.74 29.91
C GLY A 138 18.51 25.89 30.75
N ALA A 139 19.69 26.37 30.40
CA ALA A 139 20.33 27.47 31.08
C ALA A 139 21.18 28.27 30.11
N THR A 140 21.47 29.50 30.47
CA THR A 140 22.55 30.25 29.85
C THR A 140 23.73 30.18 30.80
N LEU A 141 24.83 29.58 30.34
CA LEU A 141 26.02 29.34 31.15
C LEU A 141 27.22 30.02 30.53
N CYS A 142 28.23 30.25 31.35
CA CYS A 142 29.55 30.68 30.85
C CYS A 142 30.27 29.48 30.20
N GLU A 143 31.15 29.78 29.25
CA GLU A 143 32.02 28.76 28.68
C GLU A 143 32.81 28.01 29.76
N GLY A 144 32.97 26.71 29.58
CA GLY A 144 33.66 25.85 30.54
C GLY A 144 32.80 25.43 31.75
N SER A 145 31.55 25.90 31.86
CA SER A 145 30.65 25.46 32.91
C SER A 145 30.08 24.08 32.62
N ASP A 146 29.86 23.30 33.68
CA ASP A 146 29.12 22.03 33.57
C ASP A 146 27.62 22.32 33.52
N PHE A 147 26.97 21.86 32.45
CA PHE A 147 25.51 22.00 32.31
C PHE A 147 24.74 20.99 33.15
N GLY A 148 25.32 19.83 33.43
CA GLY A 148 24.67 18.73 34.11
C GLY A 148 23.77 17.93 33.17
N MET A 149 22.59 17.55 33.65
CA MET A 149 21.70 16.60 32.96
C MET A 149 20.45 17.30 32.42
N ILE A 150 20.12 16.96 31.17
CA ILE A 150 18.84 17.30 30.55
C ILE A 150 17.92 16.07 30.68
N LEU A 151 16.70 16.32 31.17
CA LEU A 151 15.72 15.25 31.36
C LEU A 151 14.80 15.15 30.15
N GLY A 152 14.74 13.96 29.57
CA GLY A 152 13.77 13.61 28.54
C GLY A 152 12.47 13.09 29.14
N SER A 153 11.35 13.38 28.48
CA SER A 153 10.07 12.80 28.88
C SER A 153 10.01 11.32 28.50
N GLN A 154 9.14 10.58 29.20
CA GLN A 154 8.76 9.25 28.78
C GLN A 154 7.83 9.35 27.56
N PRO A 155 8.10 8.65 26.44
CA PRO A 155 7.17 8.61 25.31
C PRO A 155 5.80 8.12 25.76
N GLN A 156 4.76 8.71 25.17
CA GLN A 156 3.36 8.28 25.33
C GLN A 156 2.81 7.92 23.97
N ALA A 157 1.77 7.10 23.93
CA ALA A 157 1.22 6.55 22.70
C ALA A 157 2.28 5.84 21.83
N GLY A 158 2.03 5.64 20.56
CA GLY A 158 2.88 4.81 19.71
C GLY A 158 2.80 3.34 20.06
N GLN A 159 3.54 2.51 19.34
CA GLN A 159 3.68 1.08 19.61
C GLN A 159 5.10 0.62 19.26
N GLY A 160 5.51 -0.48 19.91
CA GLY A 160 6.83 -1.08 19.70
C GLY A 160 7.86 -0.63 20.74
N ASN A 161 9.12 -0.95 20.48
CA ASN A 161 10.23 -0.53 21.31
C ASN A 161 10.64 0.90 20.94
N PHE A 162 10.73 1.76 21.94
CA PHE A 162 11.24 3.12 21.76
C PHE A 162 12.76 3.11 21.85
N THR A 163 13.39 3.85 20.96
CA THR A 163 14.80 4.23 21.05
C THR A 163 14.90 5.74 21.20
N TYR A 164 15.88 6.19 21.91
CA TYR A 164 16.16 7.60 22.10
C TYR A 164 17.36 7.98 21.26
N GLN A 165 17.38 9.21 20.75
CA GLN A 165 18.54 9.82 20.10
C GLN A 165 18.59 11.30 20.43
N TRP A 166 19.58 11.71 21.19
CA TRP A 166 19.86 13.11 21.44
C TRP A 166 20.60 13.70 20.26
N GLN A 167 20.26 14.91 19.94
CA GLN A 167 20.89 15.70 18.90
C GLN A 167 21.35 17.04 19.46
N ARG A 168 22.48 17.52 18.99
CA ARG A 168 22.97 18.85 19.29
C ARG A 168 23.05 19.71 18.03
N LYS A 169 23.02 21.01 18.22
CA LYS A 169 23.19 21.98 17.15
C LYS A 169 23.94 23.21 17.67
N VAL A 170 25.01 23.59 16.99
CA VAL A 170 25.65 24.88 17.16
C VAL A 170 24.97 25.90 16.26
N ASN A 171 24.94 27.17 16.68
CA ASN A 171 24.27 28.23 15.91
C ASN A 171 24.76 28.30 14.46
N GLY A 172 23.82 28.28 13.51
CA GLY A 172 24.11 28.32 12.06
C GLY A 172 24.46 26.97 11.43
N GLN A 173 24.58 25.89 12.21
CA GLN A 173 24.87 24.53 11.71
C GLN A 173 23.63 23.66 11.65
N ALA A 174 23.76 22.47 11.04
CA ALA A 174 22.72 21.41 11.04
C ALA A 174 22.66 20.72 12.41
N TRP A 175 21.57 19.97 12.64
CA TRP A 175 21.48 19.06 13.77
C TRP A 175 22.41 17.86 13.56
N GLU A 176 23.11 17.45 14.62
CA GLU A 176 24.02 16.30 14.65
C GLU A 176 23.60 15.33 15.74
N ASP A 177 23.65 14.03 15.43
CA ASP A 177 23.43 12.98 16.42
C ASP A 177 24.59 12.96 17.42
N ILE A 178 24.26 12.74 18.69
CA ILE A 178 25.25 12.53 19.74
C ILE A 178 25.52 11.03 19.81
N GLU A 179 26.71 10.61 19.39
CA GLU A 179 27.06 9.20 19.27
C GLU A 179 27.31 8.53 20.64
N GLU A 180 27.98 9.22 21.55
CA GLU A 180 28.23 8.70 22.90
C GLU A 180 27.13 9.13 23.86
N GLU A 181 26.55 8.17 24.60
CA GLU A 181 25.48 8.39 25.59
C GLU A 181 24.20 9.05 25.05
N GLY A 182 24.14 9.35 23.73
CA GLY A 182 22.99 9.97 23.07
C GLY A 182 21.76 9.12 22.97
N ASN A 183 21.80 7.85 23.36
CA ASN A 183 20.71 6.88 23.22
C ASN A 183 19.92 6.64 24.52
N ALA A 184 20.20 7.37 25.58
CA ALA A 184 19.47 7.28 26.84
C ALA A 184 18.27 8.24 26.88
N LYS A 185 17.31 7.97 27.76
CA LYS A 185 16.16 8.86 28.00
C LYS A 185 16.62 10.25 28.47
N ASP A 186 17.54 10.28 29.39
CA ASP A 186 18.13 11.50 29.94
C ASP A 186 19.57 11.64 29.39
N TYR A 187 20.02 12.87 29.21
CA TYR A 187 21.34 13.15 28.63
C TYR A 187 22.18 14.05 29.53
N VAL A 188 23.40 13.62 29.80
CA VAL A 188 24.40 14.41 30.52
C VAL A 188 25.23 15.23 29.52
N VAL A 189 25.04 16.53 29.51
CA VAL A 189 25.71 17.40 28.56
C VAL A 189 27.20 17.54 28.85
N GLY A 190 27.60 17.48 30.10
CA GLY A 190 28.97 17.70 30.53
C GLY A 190 29.44 19.13 30.33
N THR A 191 30.74 19.30 30.26
CA THR A 191 31.40 20.60 30.06
C THR A 191 31.45 20.93 28.58
N LEU A 192 30.85 22.04 28.19
CA LEU A 192 30.92 22.55 26.81
C LEU A 192 32.17 23.41 26.64
N SER A 193 33.04 22.99 25.74
CA SER A 193 34.19 23.78 25.28
C SER A 193 33.99 24.20 23.82
N GLU A 194 34.44 25.39 23.46
CA GLU A 194 34.54 25.75 22.05
C GLU A 194 35.56 24.83 21.36
N THR A 195 35.18 24.31 20.20
CA THR A 195 36.08 23.68 19.24
C THR A 195 36.29 24.58 18.06
#